data_41d33c747fb306833a8982af0ee3acf8
#
_entry.id   41d33c747fb306833a8982af0ee3acf8
#
_cell.length_a   1.000
_cell.length_b   1.000
_cell.length_c   1.000
_cell.angle_alpha   90.00
_cell.angle_beta   90.00
_cell.angle_gamma   90.00
#
_symmetry.space_group_name_H-M   'P 1'
#
loop_
_entity.id
_entity.type
_entity.pdbx_description
1 polymer ?
#
loop_
_entity_poly.entity_id
_entity_poly.type
_entity_poly.pdbx_seq_one_letter_code
_entity_poly.pdbx_strand_id
1 'polypeptide(L)' 'MVDIGTGLIAVGAGLAVGLAGVGAGAGESQIGAAAVGATAENEQMFGKGLLMTVLPETIVIFGLIISILLYLKI' A
#
# COMPACT_ATOMS: atom_id res chain seq x y z
N MET A 1 29.25 2.70 -8.23
CA MET A 1 29.85 2.45 -6.91
C MET A 1 28.83 2.70 -5.82
N VAL A 2 28.77 1.80 -4.85
CA VAL A 2 27.87 1.96 -3.72
C VAL A 2 28.54 2.79 -2.65
N ASP A 3 27.94 3.88 -2.26
CA ASP A 3 28.41 4.76 -1.20
C ASP A 3 27.26 5.06 -0.24
N ILE A 4 27.51 5.93 0.74
CA ILE A 4 26.50 6.28 1.74
C ILE A 4 25.29 6.96 1.09
N GLY A 5 25.52 7.85 0.13
CA GLY A 5 24.45 8.52 -0.58
C GLY A 5 23.56 7.52 -1.33
N THR A 6 24.18 6.60 -2.05
CA THR A 6 23.46 5.53 -2.74
C THR A 6 22.66 4.67 -1.76
N GLY A 7 23.30 4.34 -0.60
CA GLY A 7 22.63 3.57 0.44
C GLY A 7 21.42 4.30 1.01
N LEU A 8 21.50 5.62 1.21
CA LEU A 8 20.38 6.40 1.71
C LEU A 8 19.22 6.45 0.71
N ILE A 9 19.53 6.54 -0.58
CA ILE A 9 18.51 6.48 -1.61
C ILE A 9 17.81 5.12 -1.57
N ALA A 10 18.58 4.03 -1.42
CA ALA A 10 18.02 2.69 -1.33
C ALA A 10 17.10 2.55 -0.11
N VAL A 11 17.50 3.10 1.04
CA VAL A 11 16.67 3.10 2.24
C VAL A 11 15.40 3.91 2.00
N GLY A 12 15.52 5.09 1.39
CA GLY A 12 14.38 5.92 1.06
C GLY A 12 13.40 5.21 0.14
N ALA A 13 13.90 4.50 -0.87
CA ALA A 13 13.08 3.72 -1.78
C ALA A 13 12.32 2.62 -1.03
N GLY A 14 13.00 1.91 -0.14
CA GLY A 14 12.36 0.88 0.68
C GLY A 14 11.32 1.46 1.62
N LEU A 15 11.59 2.60 2.24
CA LEU A 15 10.65 3.25 3.14
C LEU A 15 9.42 3.78 2.40
N ALA A 16 9.58 4.28 1.17
CA ALA A 16 8.48 4.83 0.41
C ALA A 16 7.38 3.78 0.19
N VAL A 17 7.73 2.60 -0.30
CA VAL A 17 6.75 1.53 -0.52
C VAL A 17 6.47 0.77 0.77
N GLY A 18 7.47 0.60 1.65
CA GLY A 18 7.30 -0.15 2.89
C GLY A 18 6.34 0.52 3.86
N LEU A 19 6.51 1.82 4.11
CA LEU A 19 5.61 2.55 5.00
C LEU A 19 4.22 2.71 4.38
N ALA A 20 4.16 2.92 3.05
CA ALA A 20 2.89 2.93 2.36
C ALA A 20 2.17 1.58 2.53
N GLY A 21 2.91 0.47 2.43
CA GLY A 21 2.36 -0.86 2.64
C GLY A 21 1.85 -1.08 4.05
N VAL A 22 2.58 -0.60 5.06
CA VAL A 22 2.14 -0.69 6.44
C VAL A 22 0.84 0.08 6.65
N GLY A 23 0.78 1.33 6.14
CA GLY A 23 -0.42 2.15 6.26
C GLY A 23 -1.62 1.55 5.53
N ALA A 24 -1.40 1.11 4.29
CA ALA A 24 -2.45 0.48 3.49
C ALA A 24 -2.94 -0.81 4.13
N GLY A 25 -2.01 -1.63 4.65
CA GLY A 25 -2.35 -2.88 5.31
C GLY A 25 -3.20 -2.65 6.55
N ALA A 26 -2.87 -1.64 7.35
CA ALA A 26 -3.66 -1.29 8.51
C ALA A 26 -5.09 -0.87 8.12
N GLY A 27 -5.22 -0.04 7.07
CA GLY A 27 -6.52 0.37 6.56
C GLY A 27 -7.31 -0.80 5.99
N GLU A 28 -6.68 -1.63 5.16
CA GLU A 28 -7.32 -2.79 4.55
C GLU A 28 -7.79 -3.80 5.58
N SER A 29 -7.01 -3.99 6.67
CA SER A 29 -7.37 -4.88 7.75
C SER A 29 -8.73 -4.52 8.35
N GLN A 30 -8.95 -3.24 8.63
CA GLN A 30 -10.18 -2.76 9.23
C GLN A 30 -11.34 -2.77 8.24
N ILE A 31 -11.10 -2.24 7.04
CA ILE A 31 -12.12 -2.17 6.00
C ILE A 31 -12.51 -3.58 5.54
N GLY A 32 -11.50 -4.45 5.35
CA GLY A 32 -11.73 -5.82 4.91
C GLY A 32 -12.58 -6.61 5.90
N ALA A 33 -12.28 -6.49 7.18
CA ALA A 33 -13.06 -7.15 8.21
C ALA A 33 -14.51 -6.67 8.20
N ALA A 34 -14.72 -5.37 8.08
CA ALA A 34 -16.07 -4.80 8.00
C ALA A 34 -16.79 -5.25 6.72
N ALA A 35 -16.07 -5.30 5.60
CA ALA A 35 -16.63 -5.72 4.32
C ALA A 35 -17.08 -7.18 4.35
N VAL A 36 -16.26 -8.05 4.97
CA VAL A 36 -16.63 -9.47 5.11
C VAL A 36 -17.88 -9.60 5.98
N GLY A 37 -17.94 -8.86 7.10
CA GLY A 37 -19.12 -8.86 7.96
C GLY A 37 -20.37 -8.36 7.25
N ALA A 38 -20.26 -7.27 6.50
CA ALA A 38 -21.38 -6.72 5.75
C ALA A 38 -21.86 -7.69 4.67
N THR A 39 -20.93 -8.34 3.98
CA THR A 39 -21.24 -9.32 2.93
C THR A 39 -21.94 -10.55 3.53
N ALA A 40 -21.55 -10.96 4.74
CA ALA A 40 -22.20 -12.08 5.42
C ALA A 40 -23.67 -11.77 5.72
N GLU A 41 -23.99 -10.52 6.02
CA GLU A 41 -25.37 -10.10 6.28
C GLU A 41 -26.15 -9.84 4.98
N ASN A 42 -25.46 -9.35 3.94
CA ASN A 42 -26.10 -9.00 2.67
C ASN A 42 -25.08 -9.16 1.54
N GLU A 43 -25.25 -10.19 0.73
CA GLU A 43 -24.33 -10.50 -0.37
C GLU A 43 -24.18 -9.36 -1.38
N GLN A 44 -25.19 -8.48 -1.48
CA GLN A 44 -25.12 -7.33 -2.37
C GLN A 44 -24.07 -6.32 -1.94
N MET A 45 -23.57 -6.41 -0.71
CA MET A 45 -22.50 -5.56 -0.21
C MET A 45 -21.10 -5.95 -0.68
N PHE A 46 -20.97 -7.09 -1.36
CA PHE A 46 -19.65 -7.58 -1.80
C PHE A 46 -18.93 -6.57 -2.67
N GLY A 47 -19.62 -6.02 -3.69
CA GLY A 47 -18.99 -5.09 -4.63
C GLY A 47 -18.50 -3.82 -3.97
N LYS A 48 -19.33 -3.22 -3.10
CA LYS A 48 -18.95 -2.02 -2.36
C LYS A 48 -17.82 -2.32 -1.38
N GLY A 49 -17.87 -3.46 -0.69
CA GLY A 49 -16.84 -3.87 0.24
C GLY A 49 -15.51 -4.08 -0.47
N LEU A 50 -15.53 -4.71 -1.63
CA LEU A 50 -14.32 -4.91 -2.42
C LEU A 50 -13.72 -3.58 -2.84
N LEU A 51 -14.54 -2.67 -3.35
CA LEU A 51 -14.08 -1.33 -3.76
C LEU A 51 -13.41 -0.61 -2.59
N MET A 52 -14.05 -0.58 -1.44
CA MET A 52 -13.51 0.10 -0.27
C MET A 52 -12.23 -0.56 0.24
N THR A 53 -12.14 -1.88 0.12
CA THR A 53 -10.95 -2.61 0.57
C THR A 53 -9.73 -2.31 -0.30
N VAL A 54 -9.92 -2.10 -1.61
CA VAL A 54 -8.79 -1.83 -2.50
C VAL A 54 -8.38 -0.36 -2.58
N LEU A 55 -9.18 0.56 -2.05
CA LEU A 55 -8.82 1.99 -2.08
C LEU A 55 -7.48 2.29 -1.40
N PRO A 56 -7.14 1.73 -0.23
CA PRO A 56 -5.84 1.98 0.37
C PRO A 56 -4.67 1.51 -0.49
N GLU A 57 -4.90 0.62 -1.44
CA GLU A 57 -3.87 0.13 -2.35
C GLU A 57 -3.31 1.25 -3.23
N THR A 58 -4.05 2.33 -3.44
CA THR A 58 -3.55 3.49 -4.20
C THR A 58 -2.33 4.09 -3.52
N ILE A 59 -2.29 4.07 -2.19
CA ILE A 59 -1.14 4.57 -1.42
C ILE A 59 0.09 3.72 -1.73
N VAL A 60 -0.06 2.41 -1.78
CA VAL A 60 1.04 1.50 -2.08
C VAL A 60 1.53 1.72 -3.51
N ILE A 61 0.62 1.91 -4.46
CA ILE A 61 0.97 2.16 -5.85
C ILE A 61 1.81 3.43 -5.98
N PHE A 62 1.39 4.53 -5.34
CA PHE A 62 2.18 5.77 -5.35
C PHE A 62 3.51 5.60 -4.63
N GLY A 63 3.54 4.88 -3.50
CA GLY A 63 4.76 4.58 -2.79
C GLY A 63 5.73 3.77 -3.66
N LEU A 64 5.21 2.80 -4.42
CA LEU A 64 6.00 2.00 -5.34
C LEU A 64 6.58 2.86 -6.46
N ILE A 65 5.79 3.78 -7.01
CA ILE A 65 6.26 4.69 -8.05
C ILE A 65 7.43 5.52 -7.54
N ILE A 66 7.32 6.09 -6.34
CA ILE A 66 8.42 6.85 -5.74
C ILE A 66 9.63 5.95 -5.51
N SER A 67 9.43 4.72 -5.05
CA SER A 67 10.52 3.77 -4.86
C SER A 67 11.26 3.49 -6.15
N ILE A 68 10.53 3.31 -7.26
CA ILE A 68 11.13 3.06 -8.56
C ILE A 68 11.91 4.29 -9.03
N LEU A 69 11.35 5.49 -8.86
CA LEU A 69 12.03 6.72 -9.25
C LEU A 69 13.33 6.91 -8.46
N LEU A 70 13.33 6.59 -7.17
CA LEU A 70 14.54 6.66 -6.37
C LEU A 70 15.54 5.57 -6.76
N TYR A 71 15.04 4.36 -7.04
CA TYR A 71 15.89 3.26 -7.50
C TYR A 71 16.63 3.63 -8.78
N LEU A 72 15.98 4.35 -9.68
CA LEU A 72 16.60 4.78 -10.94
C LEU A 72 17.70 5.81 -10.73
N LYS A 73 17.81 6.40 -9.54
CA LYS A 73 18.91 7.31 -9.19
C LYS A 73 20.19 6.56 -8.78
N ILE A 74 20.05 5.30 -8.52
CA ILE A 74 21.18 4.46 -8.15
C ILE A 74 21.87 3.93 -9.42
#